data_05fb0eb61aea2866254856f03e6b6e4a
#
_entry.id   05fb0eb61aea2866254856f03e6b6e4a
#
_cell.length_a   1.000
_cell.length_b   1.000
_cell.length_c   1.000
_cell.angle_alpha   90.00
_cell.angle_beta   90.00
_cell.angle_gamma   90.00
#
_symmetry.space_group_name_H-M   'P 1'
#
loop_
_entity.id
_entity.type
_entity.pdbx_description
1 polymer ?
#
loop_
_entity_poly.entity_id
_entity_poly.type
_entity_poly.pdbx_seq_one_letter_code
_entity_poly.pdbx_strand_id
1 'polypeptide(L)'
;MSTISRRSFLKLAGVTAVATAGASMLTGCSIVRNVTIIPVLNGEVVQGETPSIPLPGFIDDYKAVFNQALSLVAPIVMKKYTNIPGADKLHLDPDNDFRDANNVPSCRVFTDPETGKDMMYLAVKCNVINGTIAIRTTDGLHNHFITDVSLPDTLTELPKEYVQKLLDKEAANWPDCTITLADRADNCKVVKSVDGKSFKVDIYVDLKAK
;
A
#
# COMPACT_ATOMS: atom_id res chain seq x y z
N MET A 1 -14.57 8.85 8.05
CA MET A 1 -13.78 7.80 7.36
C MET A 1 -12.60 7.49 8.27
N SER A 2 -12.46 6.27 8.75
CA SER A 2 -11.31 5.89 9.60
C SER A 2 -10.21 5.36 8.70
N THR A 3 -9.18 6.17 8.47
CA THR A 3 -7.95 5.75 7.81
C THR A 3 -7.13 4.90 8.79
N ILE A 4 -6.69 3.73 8.34
CA ILE A 4 -5.84 2.86 9.16
C ILE A 4 -4.39 3.11 8.76
N SER A 5 -3.61 3.76 9.64
CA SER A 5 -2.18 3.95 9.44
C SER A 5 -1.42 2.64 9.76
N ARG A 6 -0.20 2.49 9.23
CA ARG A 6 0.66 1.32 9.49
C ARG A 6 0.87 1.05 11.00
N ARG A 7 1.01 2.11 11.82
CA ARG A 7 1.14 1.98 13.28
C ARG A 7 -0.16 1.50 13.93
N SER A 8 -1.30 1.99 13.47
CA SER A 8 -2.62 1.51 13.92
C SER A 8 -2.84 0.07 13.47
N PHE A 9 -2.35 -0.28 12.27
CA PHE A 9 -2.39 -1.62 11.73
C PHE A 9 -1.55 -2.61 12.55
N LEU A 10 -0.29 -2.27 12.89
CA LEU A 10 0.57 -3.14 13.72
C LEU A 10 0.02 -3.32 15.13
N LYS A 11 -0.68 -2.32 15.68
CA LYS A 11 -1.41 -2.47 16.95
C LYS A 11 -2.65 -3.37 16.81
N LEU A 12 -3.33 -3.36 15.66
CA LEU A 12 -4.47 -4.26 15.39
C LEU A 12 -3.99 -5.70 15.13
N ALA A 13 -2.88 -5.90 14.45
CA ALA A 13 -2.32 -7.23 14.17
C ALA A 13 -1.89 -7.98 15.47
N GLY A 14 -1.54 -7.23 16.52
CA GLY A 14 -1.25 -7.81 17.84
C GLY A 14 -2.48 -8.31 18.62
N VAL A 15 -3.70 -8.01 18.17
CA VAL A 15 -4.96 -8.36 18.84
C VAL A 15 -5.65 -9.57 18.18
N THR A 16 -5.14 -10.09 17.08
CA THR A 16 -5.78 -11.17 16.29
C THR A 16 -5.86 -12.55 16.98
N ALA A 17 -5.36 -12.69 18.21
CA ALA A 17 -5.50 -13.95 18.96
C ALA A 17 -6.83 -14.09 19.75
N VAL A 18 -7.71 -13.08 19.75
CA VAL A 18 -8.91 -13.07 20.63
C VAL A 18 -10.24 -12.90 19.85
N ALA A 19 -10.22 -12.76 18.54
CA ALA A 19 -11.45 -12.50 17.77
C ALA A 19 -12.38 -13.72 17.53
N THR A 20 -12.07 -14.88 18.10
CA THR A 20 -12.95 -16.05 17.97
C THR A 20 -14.02 -16.17 19.09
N ALA A 21 -14.03 -15.27 20.07
CA ALA A 21 -14.92 -15.40 21.24
C ALA A 21 -16.09 -14.40 21.27
N GLY A 22 -16.26 -13.53 20.28
CA GLY A 22 -17.28 -12.45 20.31
C GLY A 22 -18.53 -12.68 19.45
N ALA A 23 -18.67 -13.81 18.77
CA ALA A 23 -19.77 -14.02 17.79
C ALA A 23 -20.99 -14.79 18.38
N SER A 24 -21.11 -14.87 19.69
CA SER A 24 -22.22 -15.61 20.30
C SER A 24 -23.20 -14.70 21.02
N MET A 25 -23.99 -13.92 20.32
CA MET A 25 -25.31 -13.44 20.80
C MET A 25 -26.16 -12.88 19.66
N LEU A 26 -26.54 -13.72 18.71
CA LEU A 26 -27.74 -13.49 17.93
C LEU A 26 -28.54 -14.78 17.93
N THR A 27 -29.48 -14.87 18.87
CA THR A 27 -30.49 -15.93 18.96
C THR A 27 -31.52 -15.78 17.84
N GLY A 28 -31.17 -16.26 16.71
CA GLY A 28 -32.01 -16.54 15.54
C GLY A 28 -31.20 -17.45 14.67
N CYS A 29 -31.74 -18.52 14.14
CA CYS A 29 -31.07 -19.50 13.28
C CYS A 29 -30.44 -18.84 12.05
N SER A 30 -29.40 -18.03 12.22
CA SER A 30 -28.63 -17.49 11.13
C SER A 30 -27.61 -18.55 10.71
N ILE A 31 -27.83 -19.11 9.54
CA ILE A 31 -26.84 -19.96 8.88
C ILE A 31 -25.55 -19.13 8.76
N VAL A 32 -24.52 -19.53 9.50
CA VAL A 32 -23.18 -18.95 9.36
C VAL A 32 -22.48 -19.68 8.22
N ARG A 33 -21.97 -18.94 7.27
CA ARG A 33 -21.19 -19.46 6.15
C ARG A 33 -19.77 -18.93 6.18
N ASN A 34 -18.81 -19.77 5.82
CA ASN A 34 -17.43 -19.34 5.67
C ASN A 34 -17.24 -18.74 4.27
N VAL A 35 -16.85 -17.49 4.22
CA VAL A 35 -16.64 -16.75 2.98
C VAL A 35 -15.14 -16.55 2.76
N THR A 36 -14.63 -17.01 1.63
CA THR A 36 -13.24 -16.79 1.21
C THR A 36 -13.09 -15.37 0.65
N ILE A 37 -12.12 -14.62 1.18
CA ILE A 37 -11.88 -13.25 0.73
C ILE A 37 -10.82 -13.25 -0.37
N ILE A 38 -11.14 -12.61 -1.48
CA ILE A 38 -10.21 -12.33 -2.58
C ILE A 38 -9.73 -10.89 -2.43
N PRO A 39 -8.45 -10.68 -2.04
CA PRO A 39 -7.92 -9.32 -1.91
C PRO A 39 -7.77 -8.66 -3.29
N VAL A 40 -8.21 -7.41 -3.40
CA VAL A 40 -8.01 -6.57 -4.59
C VAL A 40 -7.34 -5.28 -4.17
N LEU A 41 -6.23 -4.93 -4.81
CA LEU A 41 -5.46 -3.72 -4.52
C LEU A 41 -5.36 -2.87 -5.78
N ASN A 42 -5.86 -1.64 -5.72
CA ASN A 42 -5.84 -0.69 -6.83
C ASN A 42 -6.46 -1.28 -8.13
N GLY A 43 -7.53 -2.06 -7.98
CA GLY A 43 -8.25 -2.71 -9.09
C GLY A 43 -7.68 -4.05 -9.54
N GLU A 44 -6.54 -4.50 -9.00
CA GLU A 44 -5.90 -5.77 -9.36
C GLU A 44 -6.05 -6.83 -8.26
N VAL A 45 -6.41 -8.06 -8.64
CA VAL A 45 -6.47 -9.19 -7.71
C VAL A 45 -5.06 -9.52 -7.21
N VAL A 46 -4.89 -9.51 -5.88
CA VAL A 46 -3.62 -9.88 -5.25
C VAL A 46 -3.52 -11.40 -5.18
N GLN A 47 -2.50 -11.94 -5.85
CA GLN A 47 -2.23 -13.39 -5.83
C GLN A 47 -1.66 -13.83 -4.48
N GLY A 48 -2.04 -15.01 -4.04
CA GLY A 48 -1.48 -15.65 -2.84
C GLY A 48 -2.52 -16.01 -1.78
N GLU A 49 -2.33 -15.55 -0.55
CA GLU A 49 -3.18 -15.91 0.57
C GLU A 49 -4.61 -15.35 0.43
N THR A 50 -5.60 -16.22 0.55
CA THR A 50 -7.02 -15.87 0.55
C THR A 50 -7.61 -16.21 1.92
N PRO A 51 -7.68 -15.25 2.85
CA PRO A 51 -8.26 -15.48 4.17
C PRO A 51 -9.76 -15.77 4.08
N SER A 52 -10.32 -16.40 5.13
CA SER A 52 -11.75 -16.66 5.23
C SER A 52 -12.32 -16.05 6.50
N ILE A 53 -13.58 -15.61 6.44
CA ILE A 53 -14.32 -15.11 7.59
C ILE A 53 -15.68 -15.79 7.69
N PRO A 54 -16.17 -16.06 8.92
CA PRO A 54 -17.55 -16.47 9.13
C PRO A 54 -18.46 -15.26 8.98
N LEU A 55 -19.45 -15.35 8.09
CA LEU A 55 -20.47 -14.33 7.90
C LEU A 55 -21.87 -14.90 8.10
N PRO A 56 -22.83 -14.10 8.59
CA PRO A 56 -24.24 -14.50 8.64
C PRO A 56 -24.78 -14.67 7.21
N GLY A 57 -25.81 -15.51 7.07
CA GLY A 57 -26.46 -15.74 5.79
C GLY A 57 -27.07 -14.47 5.16
N PHE A 58 -27.46 -13.51 6.00
CA PHE A 58 -27.91 -12.19 5.60
C PHE A 58 -26.95 -11.13 6.15
N ILE A 59 -26.52 -10.20 5.28
CA ILE A 59 -25.60 -9.11 5.61
C ILE A 59 -26.38 -7.81 5.47
N ASP A 60 -26.58 -7.12 6.58
CA ASP A 60 -27.22 -5.80 6.66
C ASP A 60 -26.20 -4.66 6.84
N ASP A 61 -25.05 -4.95 7.43
CA ASP A 61 -23.95 -3.97 7.64
C ASP A 61 -22.68 -4.34 6.86
N TYR A 62 -22.62 -3.94 5.59
CA TYR A 62 -21.43 -4.13 4.75
C TYR A 62 -20.21 -3.37 5.23
N LYS A 63 -20.38 -2.30 6.02
CA LYS A 63 -19.26 -1.56 6.59
C LYS A 63 -18.55 -2.34 7.69
N ALA A 64 -19.33 -3.03 8.54
CA ALA A 64 -18.77 -3.92 9.55
C ALA A 64 -18.03 -5.09 8.90
N VAL A 65 -18.61 -5.69 7.86
CA VAL A 65 -17.96 -6.76 7.06
C VAL A 65 -16.66 -6.27 6.44
N PHE A 66 -16.67 -5.08 5.82
CA PHE A 66 -15.46 -4.49 5.24
C PHE A 66 -14.36 -4.33 6.30
N ASN A 67 -14.67 -3.74 7.45
CA ASN A 67 -13.68 -3.49 8.51
C ASN A 67 -13.10 -4.80 9.06
N GLN A 68 -13.93 -5.82 9.24
CA GLN A 68 -13.49 -7.15 9.68
C GLN A 68 -12.58 -7.80 8.63
N ALA A 69 -12.98 -7.81 7.38
CA ALA A 69 -12.22 -8.38 6.29
C ALA A 69 -10.90 -7.61 6.05
N LEU A 70 -10.92 -6.28 6.17
CA LEU A 70 -9.75 -5.43 6.01
C LEU A 70 -8.63 -5.79 7.00
N SER A 71 -8.97 -6.15 8.24
CA SER A 71 -7.97 -6.55 9.23
C SER A 71 -7.17 -7.79 8.81
N LEU A 72 -7.78 -8.69 8.04
CA LEU A 72 -7.14 -9.89 7.51
C LEU A 72 -6.39 -9.63 6.20
N VAL A 73 -6.94 -8.76 5.35
CA VAL A 73 -6.40 -8.49 4.01
C VAL A 73 -5.27 -7.46 4.03
N ALA A 74 -5.31 -6.47 4.91
CA ALA A 74 -4.32 -5.40 4.95
C ALA A 74 -2.87 -5.90 5.06
N PRO A 75 -2.51 -6.91 5.90
CA PRO A 75 -1.15 -7.45 5.92
C PRO A 75 -0.72 -8.02 4.56
N ILE A 76 -1.66 -8.65 3.85
CA ILE A 76 -1.40 -9.32 2.56
C ILE A 76 -1.08 -8.26 1.49
N VAL A 77 -1.98 -7.28 1.32
CA VAL A 77 -1.82 -6.24 0.30
C VAL A 77 -0.66 -5.29 0.59
N MET A 78 -0.39 -5.00 1.87
CA MET A 78 0.69 -4.10 2.27
C MET A 78 2.09 -4.72 2.10
N LYS A 79 2.21 -6.05 1.95
CA LYS A 79 3.50 -6.70 1.62
C LYS A 79 4.16 -6.08 0.38
N LYS A 80 3.36 -5.66 -0.62
CA LYS A 80 3.84 -5.01 -1.85
C LYS A 80 4.62 -3.72 -1.58
N TYR A 81 4.33 -3.03 -0.48
CA TYR A 81 4.83 -1.68 -0.20
C TYR A 81 5.71 -1.57 1.06
N THR A 82 6.21 -2.69 1.57
CA THR A 82 7.01 -2.69 2.82
C THR A 82 8.32 -1.91 2.71
N ASN A 83 8.89 -1.84 1.51
CA ASN A 83 10.24 -1.29 1.27
C ASN A 83 10.22 0.09 0.60
N ILE A 84 9.05 0.72 0.44
CA ILE A 84 9.01 2.05 -0.16
C ILE A 84 9.34 3.14 0.89
N PRO A 85 9.95 4.27 0.46
CA PRO A 85 10.20 5.37 1.38
C PRO A 85 8.90 5.97 1.91
N GLY A 86 8.84 6.27 3.20
CA GLY A 86 7.63 6.81 3.83
C GLY A 86 6.51 5.78 4.00
N ALA A 87 6.81 4.48 4.02
CA ALA A 87 5.80 3.42 4.17
C ALA A 87 4.94 3.54 5.45
N ASP A 88 5.39 4.31 6.45
CA ASP A 88 4.62 4.64 7.65
C ASP A 88 3.43 5.59 7.38
N LYS A 89 3.42 6.27 6.23
CA LYS A 89 2.34 7.17 5.77
C LYS A 89 1.32 6.48 4.86
N LEU A 90 1.51 5.18 4.61
CA LEU A 90 0.55 4.41 3.81
C LEU A 90 -0.75 4.18 4.56
N HIS A 91 -1.85 4.23 3.83
CA HIS A 91 -3.17 3.84 4.30
C HIS A 91 -3.94 3.14 3.17
N LEU A 92 -4.98 2.40 3.57
CA LEU A 92 -5.88 1.71 2.67
C LEU A 92 -7.27 2.31 2.81
N ASP A 93 -7.86 2.68 1.69
CA ASP A 93 -9.24 3.13 1.60
C ASP A 93 -10.09 2.09 0.84
N PRO A 94 -11.41 2.03 1.11
CA PRO A 94 -12.31 1.20 0.31
C PRO A 94 -12.32 1.61 -1.16
N ASP A 95 -12.17 0.65 -2.07
CA ASP A 95 -12.42 0.89 -3.49
C ASP A 95 -13.90 0.67 -3.82
N ASN A 96 -14.69 1.72 -3.67
CA ASN A 96 -16.14 1.66 -3.91
C ASN A 96 -16.48 1.55 -5.41
N ASP A 97 -15.54 1.85 -6.29
CA ASP A 97 -15.72 1.81 -7.74
C ASP A 97 -15.41 0.43 -8.32
N PHE A 98 -14.78 -0.44 -7.53
CA PHE A 98 -14.42 -1.78 -7.99
C PHE A 98 -15.64 -2.58 -8.44
N ARG A 99 -15.49 -3.23 -9.59
CA ARG A 99 -16.41 -4.25 -10.12
C ARG A 99 -15.59 -5.31 -10.84
N ASP A 100 -15.92 -6.57 -10.65
CA ASP A 100 -15.33 -7.65 -11.43
C ASP A 100 -15.95 -7.75 -12.84
N ALA A 101 -15.51 -8.73 -13.63
CA ALA A 101 -16.02 -8.98 -14.99
C ALA A 101 -17.53 -9.30 -15.01
N ASN A 102 -18.10 -9.77 -13.90
CA ASN A 102 -19.52 -10.10 -13.74
C ASN A 102 -20.28 -8.98 -13.01
N ASN A 103 -19.69 -7.78 -12.89
CA ASN A 103 -20.24 -6.62 -12.20
C ASN A 103 -20.47 -6.85 -10.68
N VAL A 104 -19.71 -7.76 -10.06
CA VAL A 104 -19.77 -8.02 -8.61
C VAL A 104 -18.95 -6.95 -7.88
N PRO A 105 -19.59 -6.15 -6.99
CA PRO A 105 -18.88 -5.13 -6.23
C PRO A 105 -18.11 -5.71 -5.05
N SER A 106 -17.21 -4.89 -4.48
CA SER A 106 -16.53 -5.20 -3.21
C SER A 106 -17.53 -5.50 -2.10
N CYS A 107 -17.15 -6.41 -1.21
CA CYS A 107 -17.93 -6.88 -0.05
C CYS A 107 -19.23 -7.62 -0.35
N ARG A 108 -19.54 -7.89 -1.62
CA ARG A 108 -20.68 -8.74 -1.96
C ARG A 108 -20.25 -10.20 -2.01
N VAL A 109 -20.98 -11.04 -1.26
CA VAL A 109 -20.76 -12.50 -1.28
C VAL A 109 -21.43 -13.08 -2.53
N PHE A 110 -20.70 -13.94 -3.22
CA PHE A 110 -21.17 -14.72 -4.35
C PHE A 110 -20.70 -16.17 -4.20
N THR A 111 -21.39 -17.09 -4.84
CA THR A 111 -20.98 -18.49 -4.87
C THR A 111 -20.21 -18.73 -6.17
N ASP A 112 -18.99 -19.20 -6.06
CA ASP A 112 -18.19 -19.59 -7.20
C ASP A 112 -18.84 -20.79 -7.92
N PRO A 113 -19.19 -20.68 -9.19
CA PRO A 113 -19.92 -21.72 -9.90
C PRO A 113 -19.09 -23.02 -10.12
N GLU A 114 -17.77 -22.91 -10.09
CA GLU A 114 -16.87 -24.08 -10.32
C GLU A 114 -16.66 -24.87 -9.03
N THR A 115 -16.50 -24.17 -7.91
CA THR A 115 -16.14 -24.82 -6.63
C THR A 115 -17.31 -24.94 -5.66
N GLY A 116 -18.40 -24.20 -5.88
CA GLY A 116 -19.53 -24.09 -4.97
C GLY A 116 -19.23 -23.36 -3.65
N LYS A 117 -18.06 -22.69 -3.56
CA LYS A 117 -17.65 -21.97 -2.36
C LYS A 117 -18.16 -20.54 -2.37
N ASP A 118 -18.50 -20.06 -1.18
CA ASP A 118 -18.84 -18.66 -0.99
C ASP A 118 -17.56 -17.80 -0.97
N MET A 119 -17.54 -16.77 -1.81
CA MET A 119 -16.41 -15.89 -2.03
C MET A 119 -16.84 -14.43 -1.95
N MET A 120 -15.89 -13.54 -1.70
CA MET A 120 -16.12 -12.11 -1.63
C MET A 120 -14.85 -11.38 -2.05
N TYR A 121 -14.97 -10.40 -2.94
CA TYR A 121 -13.87 -9.46 -3.20
C TYR A 121 -13.80 -8.44 -2.08
N LEU A 122 -12.58 -8.18 -1.58
CA LEU A 122 -12.29 -7.02 -0.75
C LEU A 122 -11.38 -6.09 -1.53
N ALA A 123 -11.97 -5.07 -2.13
CA ALA A 123 -11.23 -4.11 -2.93
C ALA A 123 -10.84 -2.88 -2.12
N VAL A 124 -9.55 -2.58 -2.14
CA VAL A 124 -8.94 -1.44 -1.47
C VAL A 124 -8.04 -0.66 -2.41
N LYS A 125 -7.95 0.65 -2.17
CA LYS A 125 -6.96 1.55 -2.78
C LYS A 125 -5.89 1.87 -1.75
N CYS A 126 -4.62 1.76 -2.13
CA CYS A 126 -3.52 2.27 -1.36
C CYS A 126 -3.15 3.66 -1.88
N ASN A 127 -2.87 4.59 -0.97
CA ASN A 127 -2.45 5.94 -1.31
C ASN A 127 -1.02 6.01 -1.84
N VAL A 128 -0.75 5.33 -2.95
CA VAL A 128 0.56 5.26 -3.60
C VAL A 128 0.51 5.93 -4.95
N ILE A 129 1.54 6.73 -5.25
CA ILE A 129 1.82 7.27 -6.57
C ILE A 129 3.18 6.77 -7.05
N ASN A 130 3.33 6.63 -8.36
CA ASN A 130 4.56 6.17 -8.99
C ASN A 130 5.29 7.32 -9.67
N GLY A 131 6.61 7.24 -9.74
CA GLY A 131 7.39 8.29 -10.37
C GLY A 131 8.86 7.99 -10.51
N THR A 132 9.64 9.04 -10.69
CA THR A 132 11.06 8.97 -10.98
C THR A 132 11.86 9.81 -9.99
N ILE A 133 12.98 9.26 -9.53
CA ILE A 133 14.01 9.99 -8.79
C ILE A 133 15.20 10.20 -9.74
N ALA A 134 15.67 11.42 -9.87
CA ALA A 134 16.87 11.76 -10.62
C ALA A 134 17.96 12.20 -9.64
N ILE A 135 19.11 11.53 -9.64
CA ILE A 135 20.33 11.97 -8.96
C ILE A 135 21.14 12.76 -9.95
N ARG A 136 21.46 14.01 -9.64
CA ARG A 136 22.13 14.97 -10.51
C ARG A 136 23.33 15.58 -9.82
N THR A 137 24.47 15.66 -10.52
CA THR A 137 25.58 16.46 -10.03
C THR A 137 25.30 17.95 -10.22
N THR A 138 25.78 18.78 -9.30
CA THR A 138 25.57 20.25 -9.35
C THR A 138 26.23 20.91 -10.54
N ASP A 139 27.26 20.29 -11.11
CA ASP A 139 27.92 20.73 -12.37
C ASP A 139 27.09 20.37 -13.63
N GLY A 140 26.04 19.56 -13.46
CA GLY A 140 25.16 19.15 -14.55
C GLY A 140 25.72 18.08 -15.48
N LEU A 141 26.92 17.57 -15.22
CA LEU A 141 27.61 16.63 -16.11
C LEU A 141 27.07 15.20 -15.99
N HIS A 142 26.50 14.84 -14.83
CA HIS A 142 26.02 13.50 -14.59
C HIS A 142 24.57 13.49 -14.10
N ASN A 143 23.78 12.56 -14.65
CA ASN A 143 22.40 12.32 -14.24
C ASN A 143 22.14 10.83 -14.22
N HIS A 144 21.59 10.33 -13.12
CA HIS A 144 21.12 8.95 -12.99
C HIS A 144 19.63 8.96 -12.65
N PHE A 145 18.83 8.18 -13.38
CA PHE A 145 17.38 8.09 -13.20
C PHE A 145 17.00 6.75 -12.61
N ILE A 146 16.23 6.79 -11.54
CA ILE A 146 15.62 5.62 -10.91
C ILE A 146 14.13 5.71 -11.22
N THR A 147 13.65 4.82 -12.08
CA THR A 147 12.25 4.75 -12.51
C THR A 147 11.44 3.80 -11.66
N ASP A 148 10.11 3.84 -11.81
CA ASP A 148 9.15 2.94 -11.14
C ASP A 148 9.24 2.95 -9.62
N VAL A 149 9.61 4.10 -9.06
CA VAL A 149 9.60 4.32 -7.62
C VAL A 149 8.18 4.59 -7.16
N SER A 150 7.77 3.93 -6.08
CA SER A 150 6.48 4.15 -5.44
C SER A 150 6.65 4.95 -4.16
N LEU A 151 5.80 5.95 -3.95
CA LEU A 151 5.76 6.78 -2.73
C LEU A 151 4.32 6.92 -2.23
N PRO A 152 4.11 7.12 -0.91
CA PRO A 152 2.82 7.62 -0.43
C PRO A 152 2.50 8.98 -1.07
N ASP A 153 1.26 9.16 -1.49
CA ASP A 153 0.81 10.42 -2.09
C ASP A 153 0.88 11.63 -1.15
N THR A 154 0.97 11.40 0.15
CA THR A 154 1.13 12.44 1.17
C THR A 154 2.57 12.87 1.41
N LEU A 155 3.55 12.17 0.79
CA LEU A 155 4.96 12.49 0.98
C LEU A 155 5.34 13.75 0.20
N THR A 156 5.97 14.71 0.87
CA THR A 156 6.43 15.98 0.29
C THR A 156 7.94 16.08 0.12
N GLU A 157 8.67 15.19 0.82
CA GLU A 157 10.13 15.13 0.79
C GLU A 157 10.58 13.70 1.06
N LEU A 158 11.65 13.25 0.41
CA LEU A 158 12.21 11.92 0.67
C LEU A 158 12.80 11.84 2.09
N PRO A 159 12.58 10.71 2.81
CA PRO A 159 13.22 10.47 4.09
C PRO A 159 14.75 10.47 3.97
N LYS A 160 15.45 11.14 4.90
CA LYS A 160 16.92 11.25 4.90
C LYS A 160 17.62 9.90 4.83
N GLU A 161 17.12 8.91 5.57
CA GLU A 161 17.69 7.55 5.55
C GLU A 161 17.57 6.89 4.18
N TYR A 162 16.48 7.16 3.45
CA TYR A 162 16.31 6.64 2.10
C TYR A 162 17.26 7.34 1.12
N VAL A 163 17.37 8.66 1.20
CA VAL A 163 18.34 9.43 0.40
C VAL A 163 19.75 8.93 0.64
N GLN A 164 20.16 8.73 1.91
CA GLN A 164 21.49 8.22 2.21
C GLN A 164 21.75 6.85 1.58
N LYS A 165 20.80 5.92 1.65
CA LYS A 165 20.90 4.62 0.98
C LYS A 165 21.08 4.73 -0.54
N LEU A 166 20.41 5.71 -1.17
CA LEU A 166 20.58 5.97 -2.59
C LEU A 166 21.98 6.49 -2.90
N LEU A 167 22.50 7.43 -2.09
CA LEU A 167 23.84 7.99 -2.26
C LEU A 167 24.93 6.94 -2.02
N ASP A 168 24.77 6.09 -1.00
CA ASP A 168 25.70 4.98 -0.73
C ASP A 168 25.78 4.00 -1.92
N LYS A 169 24.64 3.75 -2.55
CA LYS A 169 24.56 2.90 -3.75
C LYS A 169 25.20 3.58 -4.96
N GLU A 170 24.98 4.88 -5.10
CA GLU A 170 25.52 5.67 -6.19
C GLU A 170 27.06 5.87 -6.05
N ALA A 171 27.58 5.89 -4.83
CA ALA A 171 29.00 6.00 -4.55
C ALA A 171 29.86 4.90 -5.23
N ALA A 172 29.26 3.73 -5.49
CA ALA A 172 29.91 2.65 -6.20
C ALA A 172 30.25 3.03 -7.67
N ASN A 173 29.52 3.98 -8.25
CA ASN A 173 29.75 4.46 -9.61
C ASN A 173 30.90 5.48 -9.70
N TRP A 174 31.32 6.07 -8.57
CA TRP A 174 32.40 7.05 -8.47
C TRP A 174 33.39 6.71 -7.36
N PRO A 175 34.23 5.67 -7.55
CA PRO A 175 35.11 5.15 -6.48
C PRO A 175 36.17 6.17 -6.02
N ASP A 176 36.55 7.11 -6.91
CA ASP A 176 37.56 8.13 -6.62
C ASP A 176 36.98 9.46 -6.11
N CYS A 177 35.68 9.49 -5.86
CA CYS A 177 34.97 10.68 -5.38
C CYS A 177 34.22 10.40 -4.08
N THR A 178 34.08 11.44 -3.28
CA THR A 178 33.11 11.49 -2.17
C THR A 178 31.86 12.19 -2.67
N ILE A 179 30.70 11.56 -2.47
CA ILE A 179 29.39 12.12 -2.83
C ILE A 179 28.78 12.74 -1.58
N THR A 180 28.37 13.99 -1.68
CA THR A 180 27.64 14.67 -0.61
C THR A 180 26.37 15.31 -1.16
N LEU A 181 25.31 15.33 -0.35
CA LEU A 181 24.07 16.02 -0.72
C LEU A 181 24.36 17.53 -0.83
N ALA A 182 23.98 18.12 -1.96
CA ALA A 182 24.17 19.56 -2.17
C ALA A 182 23.22 20.37 -1.27
N ASP A 183 23.69 21.51 -0.77
CA ASP A 183 22.89 22.43 0.03
C ASP A 183 21.96 23.27 -0.85
N ARG A 184 20.76 22.72 -1.13
CA ARG A 184 19.72 23.33 -1.94
C ARG A 184 18.35 23.19 -1.28
N ALA A 185 17.58 24.26 -1.30
CA ALA A 185 16.23 24.29 -0.69
C ALA A 185 15.21 23.39 -1.41
N ASP A 186 15.41 23.12 -2.71
CA ASP A 186 14.57 22.27 -3.56
C ASP A 186 15.01 20.79 -3.58
N ASN A 187 16.12 20.46 -2.90
CA ASN A 187 16.68 19.12 -2.90
C ASN A 187 15.76 18.12 -2.23
N CYS A 188 15.61 16.92 -2.82
CA CYS A 188 14.80 15.81 -2.30
C CYS A 188 13.29 16.09 -2.18
N LYS A 189 12.79 17.20 -2.71
CA LYS A 189 11.36 17.54 -2.69
C LYS A 189 10.57 16.69 -3.68
N VAL A 190 9.42 16.20 -3.25
CA VAL A 190 8.49 15.45 -4.11
C VAL A 190 7.62 16.43 -4.86
N VAL A 191 7.81 16.52 -6.17
CA VAL A 191 7.02 17.35 -7.08
C VAL A 191 6.02 16.45 -7.79
N LYS A 192 4.73 16.63 -7.48
CA LYS A 192 3.66 15.86 -8.12
C LYS A 192 3.28 16.44 -9.45
N SER A 193 2.83 15.57 -10.36
CA SER A 193 2.15 15.98 -11.60
C SER A 193 0.86 16.75 -11.29
N VAL A 194 0.37 17.51 -12.28
CA VAL A 194 -0.86 18.31 -12.13
C VAL A 194 -2.08 17.46 -11.77
N ASP A 195 -2.15 16.23 -12.28
CA ASP A 195 -3.21 15.28 -11.99
C ASP A 195 -3.02 14.49 -10.69
N GLY A 196 -1.89 14.70 -9.99
CA GLY A 196 -1.55 14.03 -8.75
C GLY A 196 -1.21 12.54 -8.88
N LYS A 197 -1.15 11.99 -10.10
CA LYS A 197 -0.99 10.53 -10.32
C LYS A 197 0.45 10.07 -10.40
N SER A 198 1.38 11.00 -10.57
CA SER A 198 2.80 10.71 -10.65
C SER A 198 3.62 11.75 -9.90
N PHE A 199 4.90 11.46 -9.72
CA PHE A 199 5.84 12.39 -9.10
C PHE A 199 7.20 12.38 -9.77
N LYS A 200 7.97 13.43 -9.46
CA LYS A 200 9.38 13.55 -9.76
C LYS A 200 10.11 14.07 -8.54
N VAL A 201 11.32 13.56 -8.29
CA VAL A 201 12.25 14.08 -7.29
C VAL A 201 13.60 14.28 -7.94
N ASP A 202 14.19 15.45 -7.74
CA ASP A 202 15.59 15.70 -8.08
C ASP A 202 16.42 15.68 -6.79
N ILE A 203 17.50 14.88 -6.78
CA ILE A 203 18.51 14.81 -5.71
C ILE A 203 19.79 15.40 -6.30
N TYR A 204 20.17 16.58 -5.83
CA TYR A 204 21.41 17.22 -6.26
C TYR A 204 22.57 16.85 -5.33
N VAL A 205 23.69 16.49 -5.92
CA VAL A 205 24.89 16.05 -5.21
C VAL A 205 26.14 16.77 -5.66
N ASP A 206 27.05 16.99 -4.75
CA ASP A 206 28.41 17.47 -5.01
C ASP A 206 29.37 16.29 -5.04
N LEU A 207 30.23 16.26 -6.04
CA LEU A 207 31.34 15.31 -6.15
C LEU A 207 32.64 16.00 -5.75
N LYS A 208 33.38 15.42 -4.78
CA LYS A 208 34.71 15.87 -4.39
C LYS A 208 35.70 14.73 -4.60
N ALA A 209 36.81 14.98 -5.26
CA ALA A 209 37.88 14.02 -5.36
C ALA A 209 38.37 13.64 -3.96
N LYS A 210 38.70 12.35 -3.77
CA LYS A 210 39.27 11.83 -2.52
C LYS A 210 40.73 12.22 -2.33
#